data_09a99f9f488622a6c510e5abbda52a39
#
_entry.id   09a99f9f488622a6c510e5abbda52a39
#
_cell.length_a   1.000
_cell.length_b   1.000
_cell.length_c   1.000
_cell.angle_alpha   90.00
_cell.angle_beta   90.00
_cell.angle_gamma   90.00
#
_symmetry.space_group_name_H-M   'P 1'
#
loop_
_entity.id
_entity.type
_entity.pdbx_description
1 polymer ?
#
loop_
_entity_poly.entity_id
_entity_poly.type
_entity_poly.pdbx_seq_one_letter_code
_entity_poly.pdbx_strand_id
1 'polypeptide(L)'
;MPNPTVEKLYEGCKLAKEQHVDLILAVGGGSVCDYAKALSVSAYCEEDPWEKYYLRMEDVDNAIIPVGCILTMVGTGSEMNGGAVITNHQQKRKIGHVFGEAVFPKFSILNPTYTFTLPRYQMVAGFYDIFNHITEQYFSGTDDCTSDYVMEGLMRSLVHSSRIAVQNPQDYEARSNIMWIATWALNTMVAKGKATDWMVHMIGQSVGAYTDATHGMTLAAVSLPYYQHILPYGLPKFKRFAMQVWQVDPNGKTDEVIAEEGLRAMEAWMQEIGLVLHSRELGVTEDMLDGIADGTFIMDGGYKKLDHAEIVQILKESL
;
A
#
# COMPACT_ATOMS: atom_id res chain seq x y z
N MET A 1 -7.49 9.58 14.22
CA MET A 1 -6.89 8.27 14.49
C MET A 1 -6.40 7.71 13.16
N PRO A 2 -5.12 7.47 12.99
CA PRO A 2 -4.62 6.77 11.81
C PRO A 2 -5.07 5.32 11.93
N ASN A 3 -5.29 4.60 10.91
CA ASN A 3 -5.74 3.21 10.88
C ASN A 3 -7.14 2.98 11.51
N PRO A 4 -8.12 2.50 10.73
CA PRO A 4 -9.44 2.19 11.26
C PRO A 4 -9.39 0.90 12.12
N THR A 5 -10.12 0.89 13.23
CA THR A 5 -10.12 -0.22 14.18
C THR A 5 -11.44 -0.98 14.21
N VAL A 6 -11.35 -2.24 14.67
CA VAL A 6 -12.52 -3.13 14.83
C VAL A 6 -13.56 -2.51 15.78
N GLU A 7 -13.12 -1.89 16.87
CA GLU A 7 -14.01 -1.26 17.85
C GLU A 7 -14.82 -0.12 17.20
N LYS A 8 -14.14 0.73 16.40
CA LYS A 8 -14.82 1.81 15.68
C LYS A 8 -15.74 1.28 14.58
N LEU A 9 -15.40 0.17 13.96
CA LEU A 9 -16.27 -0.51 13.00
C LEU A 9 -17.57 -0.94 13.67
N TYR A 10 -17.52 -1.57 14.84
CA TYR A 10 -18.72 -1.98 15.58
C TYR A 10 -19.60 -0.80 16.00
N GLU A 11 -18.98 0.28 16.50
CA GLU A 11 -19.70 1.52 16.83
C GLU A 11 -20.44 2.08 15.60
N GLY A 12 -19.73 2.13 14.45
CA GLY A 12 -20.31 2.62 13.20
C GLY A 12 -21.45 1.75 12.68
N CYS A 13 -21.30 0.42 12.73
CA CYS A 13 -22.36 -0.52 12.32
C CYS A 13 -23.64 -0.32 13.13
N LYS A 14 -23.51 -0.15 14.43
CA LYS A 14 -24.65 0.14 15.32
C LYS A 14 -25.33 1.45 14.92
N LEU A 15 -24.55 2.53 14.78
CA LEU A 15 -25.05 3.84 14.41
C LEU A 15 -25.72 3.84 13.04
N ALA A 16 -25.12 3.18 12.04
CA ALA A 16 -25.68 3.09 10.68
C ALA A 16 -27.06 2.42 10.67
N LYS A 17 -27.22 1.34 11.45
CA LYS A 17 -28.53 0.66 11.62
C LYS A 17 -29.56 1.55 12.32
N GLU A 18 -29.20 2.16 13.46
CA GLU A 18 -30.10 2.99 14.25
C GLU A 18 -30.60 4.22 13.49
N GLN A 19 -29.74 4.80 12.65
CA GLN A 19 -30.06 6.02 11.89
C GLN A 19 -30.56 5.73 10.47
N HIS A 20 -30.70 4.45 10.08
CA HIS A 20 -31.15 4.05 8.74
C HIS A 20 -30.33 4.72 7.62
N VAL A 21 -28.99 4.69 7.77
CA VAL A 21 -28.07 5.35 6.83
C VAL A 21 -28.16 4.70 5.45
N ASP A 22 -28.35 5.49 4.40
CA ASP A 22 -28.48 5.06 3.01
C ASP A 22 -27.30 5.48 2.13
N LEU A 23 -26.38 6.31 2.65
CA LEU A 23 -25.10 6.68 2.02
C LEU A 23 -24.06 6.96 3.09
N ILE A 24 -22.84 6.42 2.91
CA ILE A 24 -21.67 6.76 3.72
C ILE A 24 -20.77 7.69 2.91
N LEU A 25 -20.50 8.90 3.43
CA LEU A 25 -19.56 9.83 2.79
C LEU A 25 -18.24 9.84 3.55
N ALA A 26 -17.21 9.29 2.95
CA ALA A 26 -15.85 9.28 3.46
C ALA A 26 -15.14 10.60 3.12
N VAL A 27 -14.90 11.46 4.10
CA VAL A 27 -14.13 12.70 3.93
C VAL A 27 -12.79 12.54 4.64
N GLY A 28 -11.73 12.21 3.89
CA GLY A 28 -10.43 11.90 4.50
C GLY A 28 -9.44 11.24 3.55
N GLY A 29 -8.42 10.59 4.12
CA GLY A 29 -7.47 9.76 3.39
C GLY A 29 -7.92 8.29 3.33
N GLY A 30 -6.99 7.42 2.94
CA GLY A 30 -7.26 5.97 2.78
C GLY A 30 -7.89 5.30 3.98
N SER A 31 -7.43 5.61 5.21
CA SER A 31 -8.02 5.06 6.44
C SER A 31 -9.51 5.36 6.60
N VAL A 32 -9.95 6.54 6.17
CA VAL A 32 -11.38 6.91 6.22
C VAL A 32 -12.16 6.22 5.10
N CYS A 33 -11.58 6.10 3.90
CA CYS A 33 -12.18 5.34 2.80
C CYS A 33 -12.31 3.86 3.14
N ASP A 34 -11.27 3.25 3.72
CA ASP A 34 -11.28 1.86 4.17
C ASP A 34 -12.33 1.63 5.26
N TYR A 35 -12.37 2.53 6.26
CA TYR A 35 -13.41 2.47 7.29
C TYR A 35 -14.82 2.54 6.70
N ALA A 36 -15.06 3.45 5.75
CA ALA A 36 -16.36 3.60 5.11
C ALA A 36 -16.77 2.35 4.32
N LYS A 37 -15.83 1.72 3.59
CA LYS A 37 -16.07 0.47 2.86
C LYS A 37 -16.28 -0.72 3.81
N ALA A 38 -15.46 -0.83 4.85
CA ALA A 38 -15.66 -1.84 5.88
C ALA A 38 -17.03 -1.69 6.58
N LEU A 39 -17.41 -0.46 6.94
CA LEU A 39 -18.72 -0.16 7.51
C LEU A 39 -19.86 -0.50 6.55
N SER A 40 -19.71 -0.19 5.26
CA SER A 40 -20.67 -0.49 4.20
C SER A 40 -21.07 -1.97 4.17
N VAL A 41 -20.07 -2.87 4.21
CA VAL A 41 -20.30 -4.33 4.16
C VAL A 41 -20.70 -4.91 5.50
N SER A 42 -20.27 -4.30 6.60
CA SER A 42 -20.46 -4.84 7.95
C SER A 42 -21.79 -4.40 8.59
N ALA A 43 -22.39 -3.30 8.15
CA ALA A 43 -23.56 -2.73 8.79
C ALA A 43 -24.74 -3.72 8.87
N TYR A 44 -24.94 -4.55 7.86
CA TYR A 44 -26.03 -5.54 7.83
C TYR A 44 -25.54 -6.98 7.95
N CYS A 45 -24.26 -7.19 8.30
CA CYS A 45 -23.75 -8.50 8.62
C CYS A 45 -24.42 -9.06 9.90
N GLU A 46 -24.88 -10.32 9.86
CA GLU A 46 -25.54 -10.97 11.00
C GLU A 46 -24.53 -11.58 11.96
N GLU A 47 -23.34 -11.91 11.45
CA GLU A 47 -22.22 -12.45 12.24
C GLU A 47 -21.26 -11.33 12.68
N ASP A 48 -20.23 -11.71 13.44
CA ASP A 48 -19.12 -10.79 13.71
C ASP A 48 -18.38 -10.47 12.42
N PRO A 49 -18.34 -9.20 11.96
CA PRO A 49 -17.72 -8.84 10.69
C PRO A 49 -16.20 -8.98 10.69
N TRP A 50 -15.52 -8.91 11.85
CA TRP A 50 -14.10 -9.18 11.94
C TRP A 50 -13.79 -10.66 11.68
N GLU A 51 -14.54 -11.56 12.31
CA GLU A 51 -14.39 -13.01 12.10
C GLU A 51 -14.72 -13.39 10.65
N LYS A 52 -15.87 -12.90 10.13
CA LYS A 52 -16.35 -13.27 8.80
C LYS A 52 -15.46 -12.75 7.70
N TYR A 53 -15.23 -11.43 7.69
CA TYR A 53 -14.59 -10.77 6.55
C TYR A 53 -13.07 -10.68 6.66
N TYR A 54 -12.49 -10.64 7.86
CA TYR A 54 -11.06 -10.41 8.02
C TYR A 54 -10.28 -11.64 8.49
N LEU A 55 -10.93 -12.60 9.19
CA LEU A 55 -10.25 -13.84 9.56
C LEU A 55 -10.57 -14.98 8.60
N ARG A 56 -11.85 -15.14 8.23
CA ARG A 56 -12.26 -16.22 7.31
C ARG A 56 -12.24 -15.80 5.83
N MET A 57 -12.04 -14.51 5.53
CA MET A 57 -12.00 -13.95 4.15
C MET A 57 -13.21 -14.31 3.30
N GLU A 58 -14.42 -14.31 3.90
CA GLU A 58 -15.65 -14.67 3.20
C GLU A 58 -16.17 -13.51 2.32
N ASP A 59 -16.84 -13.87 1.24
CA ASP A 59 -17.53 -12.92 0.36
C ASP A 59 -18.71 -12.24 1.06
N VAL A 60 -19.08 -11.05 0.57
CA VAL A 60 -20.23 -10.30 1.09
C VAL A 60 -21.53 -10.92 0.59
N ASP A 61 -22.38 -11.38 1.49
CA ASP A 61 -23.67 -12.02 1.22
C ASP A 61 -24.89 -11.24 1.74
N ASN A 62 -24.66 -10.05 2.26
CA ASN A 62 -25.69 -9.15 2.79
C ASN A 62 -25.80 -7.84 2.00
N ALA A 63 -26.81 -7.04 2.32
CA ALA A 63 -26.97 -5.69 1.77
C ALA A 63 -25.81 -4.79 2.19
N ILE A 64 -25.36 -3.93 1.27
CA ILE A 64 -24.29 -2.96 1.49
C ILE A 64 -24.83 -1.53 1.42
N ILE A 65 -24.23 -0.62 2.18
CA ILE A 65 -24.55 0.80 2.11
C ILE A 65 -23.61 1.44 1.08
N PRO A 66 -24.11 2.20 0.08
CA PRO A 66 -23.27 2.89 -0.88
C PRO A 66 -22.24 3.81 -0.21
N VAL A 67 -21.02 3.92 -0.78
CA VAL A 67 -19.98 4.81 -0.30
C VAL A 67 -19.68 5.89 -1.34
N GLY A 68 -19.46 7.13 -0.93
CA GLY A 68 -18.83 8.19 -1.69
C GLY A 68 -17.57 8.66 -0.99
N CYS A 69 -16.58 9.18 -1.73
CA CYS A 69 -15.31 9.64 -1.16
C CYS A 69 -14.99 11.09 -1.54
N ILE A 70 -14.41 11.84 -0.60
CA ILE A 70 -13.76 13.13 -0.82
C ILE A 70 -12.35 13.01 -0.25
N LEU A 71 -11.33 12.94 -1.11
CA LEU A 71 -9.96 12.69 -0.69
C LEU A 71 -9.29 13.93 -0.12
N THR A 72 -8.62 13.78 1.03
CA THR A 72 -7.75 14.80 1.64
C THR A 72 -6.29 14.34 1.78
N MET A 73 -6.01 13.06 1.50
CA MET A 73 -4.67 12.48 1.46
C MET A 73 -4.67 11.37 0.39
N VAL A 74 -3.57 11.23 -0.33
CA VAL A 74 -3.38 10.21 -1.36
C VAL A 74 -2.33 9.19 -0.95
N GLY A 75 -2.48 7.96 -1.41
CA GLY A 75 -1.61 6.81 -1.15
C GLY A 75 -2.31 5.53 -1.58
N THR A 76 -3.35 5.17 -0.89
CA THR A 76 -4.00 3.84 -0.94
C THR A 76 -4.82 3.54 -2.19
N GLY A 77 -5.19 4.53 -3.02
CA GLY A 77 -6.15 4.33 -4.12
C GLY A 77 -7.53 3.81 -3.67
N SER A 78 -7.84 3.88 -2.38
CA SER A 78 -9.04 3.30 -1.74
C SER A 78 -10.35 3.87 -2.28
N GLU A 79 -10.29 5.04 -2.88
CA GLU A 79 -11.41 5.74 -3.53
C GLU A 79 -11.89 5.09 -4.84
N MET A 80 -11.10 4.16 -5.40
CA MET A 80 -11.44 3.49 -6.67
C MET A 80 -11.10 1.98 -6.64
N ASN A 81 -11.21 1.35 -5.46
CA ASN A 81 -11.08 -0.10 -5.32
C ASN A 81 -12.03 -0.65 -4.26
N GLY A 82 -12.12 -1.99 -4.18
CA GLY A 82 -12.96 -2.69 -3.21
C GLY A 82 -12.22 -3.15 -1.95
N GLY A 83 -10.96 -2.75 -1.76
CA GLY A 83 -10.17 -3.15 -0.60
C GLY A 83 -10.47 -2.30 0.64
N ALA A 84 -10.41 -2.90 1.82
CA ALA A 84 -10.44 -2.18 3.10
C ALA A 84 -9.58 -2.90 4.13
N VAL A 85 -8.73 -2.15 4.82
CA VAL A 85 -7.82 -2.65 5.85
C VAL A 85 -8.33 -2.23 7.22
N ILE A 86 -8.47 -3.17 8.15
CA ILE A 86 -8.91 -2.93 9.53
C ILE A 86 -7.86 -3.45 10.51
N THR A 87 -7.68 -2.73 11.61
CA THR A 87 -6.73 -3.08 12.67
C THR A 87 -7.47 -3.61 13.90
N ASN A 88 -7.01 -4.74 14.42
CA ASN A 88 -7.40 -5.28 15.73
C ASN A 88 -6.18 -5.21 16.66
N HIS A 89 -6.16 -4.20 17.53
CA HIS A 89 -5.03 -3.98 18.47
C HIS A 89 -4.92 -5.07 19.53
N GLN A 90 -6.05 -5.68 19.95
CA GLN A 90 -6.04 -6.76 20.94
C GLN A 90 -5.36 -8.01 20.40
N GLN A 91 -5.59 -8.32 19.12
CA GLN A 91 -4.97 -9.46 18.44
C GLN A 91 -3.62 -9.11 17.79
N LYS A 92 -3.21 -7.84 17.81
CA LYS A 92 -2.03 -7.31 17.07
C LYS A 92 -2.07 -7.71 15.60
N ARG A 93 -3.23 -7.56 14.96
CA ARG A 93 -3.44 -7.86 13.55
C ARG A 93 -3.98 -6.66 12.79
N LYS A 94 -3.42 -6.46 11.60
CA LYS A 94 -3.90 -5.48 10.61
C LYS A 94 -4.12 -6.24 9.31
N ILE A 95 -5.38 -6.38 8.90
CA ILE A 95 -5.76 -7.28 7.81
C ILE A 95 -6.55 -6.48 6.78
N GLY A 96 -6.20 -6.68 5.49
CA GLY A 96 -6.93 -6.16 4.35
C GLY A 96 -7.80 -7.25 3.71
N HIS A 97 -9.00 -6.88 3.27
CA HIS A 97 -9.85 -7.73 2.44
C HIS A 97 -10.28 -6.96 1.19
N VAL A 98 -10.34 -7.65 0.05
CA VAL A 98 -10.82 -7.10 -1.22
C VAL A 98 -12.22 -7.65 -1.49
N PHE A 99 -13.23 -6.81 -1.27
CA PHE A 99 -14.66 -7.17 -1.33
C PHE A 99 -15.26 -7.19 -2.75
N GLY A 100 -14.47 -6.89 -3.77
CA GLY A 100 -14.95 -6.85 -5.15
C GLY A 100 -15.59 -5.52 -5.57
N GLU A 101 -16.08 -5.48 -6.82
CA GLU A 101 -16.51 -4.23 -7.48
C GLU A 101 -17.77 -3.59 -6.86
N ALA A 102 -18.63 -4.39 -6.23
CA ALA A 102 -19.87 -3.89 -5.61
C ALA A 102 -19.58 -2.85 -4.49
N VAL A 103 -18.41 -2.96 -3.86
CA VAL A 103 -17.99 -2.12 -2.72
C VAL A 103 -17.19 -0.89 -3.18
N PHE A 104 -16.84 -0.77 -4.45
CA PHE A 104 -16.21 0.45 -4.97
C PHE A 104 -17.07 1.67 -4.62
N PRO A 105 -16.45 2.77 -4.19
CA PRO A 105 -17.16 4.04 -4.01
C PRO A 105 -17.95 4.43 -5.28
N LYS A 106 -19.18 4.88 -5.10
CA LYS A 106 -20.07 5.25 -6.22
C LYS A 106 -19.63 6.53 -6.91
N PHE A 107 -18.93 7.39 -6.18
CA PHE A 107 -18.23 8.57 -6.69
C PHE A 107 -17.06 8.92 -5.80
N SER A 108 -16.07 9.62 -6.37
CA SER A 108 -14.92 10.12 -5.64
C SER A 108 -14.56 11.53 -6.10
N ILE A 109 -14.42 12.46 -5.16
CA ILE A 109 -14.00 13.82 -5.42
C ILE A 109 -12.50 13.90 -5.20
N LEU A 110 -11.77 14.10 -6.28
CA LEU A 110 -10.30 14.18 -6.34
C LEU A 110 -9.89 15.64 -6.58
N ASN A 111 -9.74 16.41 -5.52
CA ASN A 111 -9.27 17.79 -5.62
C ASN A 111 -7.88 17.88 -4.96
N PRO A 112 -6.79 18.12 -5.75
CA PRO A 112 -5.43 18.20 -5.23
C PRO A 112 -5.25 19.23 -4.12
N THR A 113 -6.01 20.34 -4.16
CA THR A 113 -5.89 21.40 -3.15
C THR A 113 -6.26 20.96 -1.74
N TYR A 114 -7.09 19.92 -1.59
CA TYR A 114 -7.45 19.37 -0.28
C TYR A 114 -6.26 18.66 0.40
N THR A 115 -5.21 18.38 -0.35
CA THR A 115 -3.99 17.73 0.16
C THR A 115 -2.88 18.72 0.51
N PHE A 116 -3.02 20.02 0.24
CA PHE A 116 -1.96 21.03 0.38
C PHE A 116 -1.52 21.28 1.83
N THR A 117 -2.38 20.97 2.79
CA THR A 117 -2.10 21.16 4.22
C THR A 117 -1.59 19.90 4.92
N LEU A 118 -1.34 18.82 4.18
CA LEU A 118 -0.77 17.60 4.77
C LEU A 118 0.61 17.88 5.36
N PRO A 119 0.90 17.40 6.57
CA PRO A 119 2.26 17.38 7.08
C PRO A 119 3.20 16.62 6.14
N ARG A 120 4.44 17.10 5.99
CA ARG A 120 5.44 16.49 5.09
C ARG A 120 5.57 14.98 5.30
N TYR A 121 5.63 14.54 6.54
CA TYR A 121 5.76 13.12 6.89
C TYR A 121 4.63 12.27 6.29
N GLN A 122 3.37 12.71 6.42
CA GLN A 122 2.21 12.01 5.85
C GLN A 122 2.19 12.08 4.32
N MET A 123 2.61 13.21 3.76
CA MET A 123 2.68 13.42 2.32
C MET A 123 3.65 12.43 1.66
N VAL A 124 4.89 12.34 2.15
CA VAL A 124 5.91 11.45 1.58
C VAL A 124 5.61 9.97 1.85
N ALA A 125 5.01 9.64 3.00
CA ALA A 125 4.51 8.30 3.26
C ALA A 125 3.50 7.86 2.19
N GLY A 126 2.58 8.75 1.80
CA GLY A 126 1.64 8.48 0.72
C GLY A 126 2.33 8.30 -0.64
N PHE A 127 3.38 9.05 -0.93
CA PHE A 127 4.14 8.89 -2.18
C PHE A 127 4.79 7.51 -2.27
N TYR A 128 5.33 7.02 -1.14
CA TYR A 128 5.93 5.70 -1.11
C TYR A 128 4.90 4.58 -1.20
N ASP A 129 3.77 4.72 -0.54
CA ASP A 129 2.65 3.79 -0.62
C ASP A 129 2.20 3.58 -2.09
N ILE A 130 2.04 4.69 -2.84
CA ILE A 130 1.73 4.65 -4.28
C ILE A 130 2.84 3.90 -5.06
N PHE A 131 4.10 4.24 -4.79
CA PHE A 131 5.23 3.61 -5.47
C PHE A 131 5.26 2.11 -5.20
N ASN A 132 5.06 1.72 -3.94
CA ASN A 132 5.08 0.33 -3.54
C ASN A 132 3.90 -0.47 -4.10
N HIS A 133 2.70 0.11 -4.18
CA HIS A 133 1.58 -0.51 -4.90
C HIS A 133 1.97 -0.89 -6.34
N ILE A 134 2.66 0.01 -7.04
CA ILE A 134 3.09 -0.25 -8.42
C ILE A 134 4.18 -1.32 -8.45
N THR A 135 5.19 -1.24 -7.59
CA THR A 135 6.33 -2.16 -7.61
C THR A 135 5.95 -3.59 -7.25
N GLU A 136 5.01 -3.82 -6.34
CA GLU A 136 4.55 -5.16 -5.98
C GLU A 136 3.67 -5.82 -7.06
N GLN A 137 3.08 -5.03 -7.94
CA GLN A 137 2.43 -5.52 -9.15
C GLN A 137 3.40 -5.64 -10.34
N TYR A 138 4.51 -4.92 -10.31
CA TYR A 138 5.55 -4.93 -11.34
C TYR A 138 6.54 -6.07 -11.14
N PHE A 139 7.04 -6.29 -9.91
CA PHE A 139 7.99 -7.35 -9.56
C PHE A 139 7.32 -8.71 -9.41
N SER A 140 6.63 -9.13 -10.46
CA SER A 140 5.94 -10.42 -10.56
C SER A 140 5.98 -10.92 -11.99
N GLY A 141 5.95 -12.24 -12.19
CA GLY A 141 5.95 -12.84 -13.51
C GLY A 141 7.22 -12.54 -14.35
N THR A 142 7.26 -13.08 -15.55
CA THR A 142 8.36 -12.89 -16.51
C THR A 142 7.92 -12.12 -17.75
N ASP A 143 6.75 -11.55 -17.71
CA ASP A 143 6.10 -10.91 -18.84
C ASP A 143 6.73 -9.55 -19.22
N ASP A 144 6.55 -9.20 -20.47
CA ASP A 144 6.85 -7.91 -21.08
C ASP A 144 5.55 -7.40 -21.70
N CYS A 145 4.58 -7.06 -20.86
CA CYS A 145 3.24 -6.72 -21.27
C CYS A 145 2.98 -5.20 -21.18
N THR A 146 1.85 -4.77 -21.80
CA THR A 146 1.43 -3.37 -21.76
C THR A 146 1.33 -2.83 -20.32
N SER A 147 0.92 -3.65 -19.36
CA SER A 147 0.86 -3.24 -17.94
C SER A 147 2.23 -2.84 -17.39
N ASP A 148 3.33 -3.50 -17.78
CA ASP A 148 4.69 -3.13 -17.37
C ASP A 148 5.06 -1.72 -17.86
N TYR A 149 4.79 -1.40 -19.14
CA TYR A 149 5.07 -0.06 -19.69
C TYR A 149 4.25 1.03 -19.02
N VAL A 150 2.98 0.74 -18.69
CA VAL A 150 2.12 1.68 -17.94
C VAL A 150 2.70 1.91 -16.54
N MET A 151 3.05 0.85 -15.81
CA MET A 151 3.62 0.93 -14.47
C MET A 151 4.95 1.69 -14.45
N GLU A 152 5.83 1.45 -15.41
CA GLU A 152 7.08 2.20 -15.59
C GLU A 152 6.82 3.69 -15.82
N GLY A 153 5.83 4.03 -16.63
CA GLY A 153 5.39 5.42 -16.85
C GLY A 153 4.87 6.08 -15.58
N LEU A 154 4.03 5.37 -14.82
CA LEU A 154 3.49 5.84 -13.53
C LEU A 154 4.61 6.06 -12.50
N MET A 155 5.56 5.13 -12.37
CA MET A 155 6.70 5.25 -11.45
C MET A 155 7.58 6.47 -11.81
N ARG A 156 7.93 6.65 -13.09
CA ARG A 156 8.70 7.84 -13.53
C ARG A 156 7.98 9.14 -13.23
N SER A 157 6.68 9.21 -13.51
CA SER A 157 5.86 10.40 -13.25
C SER A 157 5.77 10.69 -11.74
N LEU A 158 5.63 9.65 -10.92
CA LEU A 158 5.58 9.77 -9.46
C LEU A 158 6.92 10.27 -8.90
N VAL A 159 8.04 9.69 -9.33
CA VAL A 159 9.38 10.13 -8.91
C VAL A 159 9.62 11.59 -9.28
N HIS A 160 9.26 12.00 -10.50
CA HIS A 160 9.35 13.38 -10.93
C HIS A 160 8.48 14.31 -10.08
N SER A 161 7.19 14.00 -9.96
CA SER A 161 6.22 14.88 -9.27
C SER A 161 6.46 14.93 -7.76
N SER A 162 6.94 13.84 -7.14
CA SER A 162 7.27 13.81 -5.71
C SER A 162 8.42 14.74 -5.35
N ARG A 163 9.45 14.84 -6.21
CA ARG A 163 10.57 15.79 -6.05
C ARG A 163 10.10 17.23 -6.04
N ILE A 164 9.18 17.58 -6.93
CA ILE A 164 8.57 18.92 -6.97
C ILE A 164 7.72 19.16 -5.73
N ALA A 165 6.83 18.23 -5.38
CA ALA A 165 5.92 18.37 -4.25
C ALA A 165 6.63 18.46 -2.90
N VAL A 166 7.80 17.83 -2.74
CA VAL A 166 8.62 17.91 -1.51
C VAL A 166 9.23 19.31 -1.34
N GLN A 167 9.57 19.98 -2.44
CA GLN A 167 10.10 21.34 -2.42
C GLN A 167 8.99 22.40 -2.38
N ASN A 168 7.89 22.17 -3.10
CA ASN A 168 6.70 23.01 -3.12
C ASN A 168 5.42 22.18 -2.88
N PRO A 169 5.00 21.99 -1.61
CA PRO A 169 3.83 21.16 -1.29
C PRO A 169 2.49 21.65 -1.85
N GLN A 170 2.45 22.87 -2.36
CA GLN A 170 1.26 23.48 -2.96
C GLN A 170 1.35 23.55 -4.49
N ASP A 171 2.34 22.90 -5.11
CA ASP A 171 2.41 22.81 -6.56
C ASP A 171 1.22 21.97 -7.07
N TYR A 172 0.30 22.65 -7.76
CA TYR A 172 -0.96 22.03 -8.18
C TYR A 172 -0.72 20.89 -9.17
N GLU A 173 0.17 21.07 -10.15
CA GLU A 173 0.43 20.07 -11.19
C GLU A 173 1.05 18.82 -10.59
N ALA A 174 2.09 18.97 -9.76
CA ALA A 174 2.71 17.84 -9.08
C ALA A 174 1.72 17.07 -8.18
N ARG A 175 0.91 17.78 -7.38
CA ARG A 175 -0.09 17.16 -6.50
C ARG A 175 -1.22 16.51 -7.28
N SER A 176 -1.63 17.07 -8.42
CA SER A 176 -2.62 16.52 -9.32
C SER A 176 -2.12 15.23 -9.96
N ASN A 177 -0.89 15.23 -10.47
CA ASN A 177 -0.27 14.04 -11.04
C ASN A 177 -0.17 12.92 -10.00
N ILE A 178 0.31 13.21 -8.79
CA ILE A 178 0.42 12.22 -7.71
C ILE A 178 -0.95 11.66 -7.33
N MET A 179 -1.97 12.50 -7.21
CA MET A 179 -3.34 12.06 -6.89
C MET A 179 -3.90 11.13 -7.96
N TRP A 180 -3.67 11.43 -9.23
CA TRP A 180 -4.14 10.58 -10.33
C TRP A 180 -3.35 9.27 -10.41
N ILE A 181 -2.02 9.31 -10.20
CA ILE A 181 -1.18 8.09 -10.14
C ILE A 181 -1.64 7.18 -9.00
N ALA A 182 -1.98 7.72 -7.82
CA ALA A 182 -2.46 6.93 -6.69
C ALA A 182 -3.70 6.09 -7.05
N THR A 183 -4.65 6.68 -7.76
CA THR A 183 -5.83 5.99 -8.25
C THR A 183 -5.47 4.86 -9.23
N TRP A 184 -4.59 5.13 -10.20
CA TRP A 184 -4.13 4.13 -11.17
C TRP A 184 -3.34 2.99 -10.52
N ALA A 185 -2.56 3.30 -9.50
CA ALA A 185 -1.68 2.34 -8.84
C ALA A 185 -2.44 1.15 -8.23
N LEU A 186 -3.71 1.35 -7.80
CA LEU A 186 -4.46 0.29 -7.10
C LEU A 186 -5.95 0.21 -7.50
N ASN A 187 -6.31 0.62 -8.70
CA ASN A 187 -7.67 0.46 -9.23
C ASN A 187 -7.89 -0.87 -9.99
N THR A 188 -6.99 -1.83 -9.82
CA THR A 188 -6.95 -3.14 -10.49
C THR A 188 -6.54 -3.14 -11.96
N MET A 189 -6.46 -2.00 -12.65
CA MET A 189 -6.15 -1.92 -14.08
C MET A 189 -4.76 -2.44 -14.41
N VAL A 190 -3.72 -1.96 -13.69
CA VAL A 190 -2.32 -2.33 -13.96
C VAL A 190 -1.99 -3.78 -13.59
N ALA A 191 -2.82 -4.41 -12.75
CA ALA A 191 -2.67 -5.82 -12.36
C ALA A 191 -3.39 -6.81 -13.30
N LYS A 192 -4.17 -6.33 -14.25
CA LYS A 192 -4.94 -7.24 -15.13
C LYS A 192 -4.02 -8.18 -15.89
N GLY A 193 -4.28 -9.48 -15.76
CA GLY A 193 -3.51 -10.54 -16.42
C GLY A 193 -2.16 -10.85 -15.77
N LYS A 194 -1.88 -10.30 -14.57
CA LYS A 194 -0.64 -10.56 -13.82
C LYS A 194 -0.92 -11.26 -12.49
N ALA A 195 0.01 -12.13 -12.08
CA ALA A 195 0.18 -12.43 -10.67
C ALA A 195 0.76 -11.18 -9.98
N THR A 196 0.55 -11.04 -8.69
CA THR A 196 1.04 -9.90 -7.90
C THR A 196 1.65 -10.38 -6.60
N ASP A 197 2.67 -9.69 -6.11
CA ASP A 197 3.47 -10.12 -4.98
C ASP A 197 2.80 -9.80 -3.62
N TRP A 198 2.75 -8.54 -3.24
CA TRP A 198 2.18 -8.01 -1.98
C TRP A 198 2.96 -8.32 -0.70
N MET A 199 4.15 -8.91 -0.75
CA MET A 199 4.88 -9.28 0.47
C MET A 199 5.41 -8.08 1.26
N VAL A 200 5.79 -6.96 0.60
CA VAL A 200 6.15 -5.71 1.32
C VAL A 200 4.95 -5.19 2.12
N HIS A 201 3.75 -5.24 1.54
CA HIS A 201 2.52 -4.86 2.23
C HIS A 201 2.24 -5.79 3.42
N MET A 202 2.37 -7.10 3.27
CA MET A 202 2.11 -8.05 4.35
C MET A 202 3.07 -7.86 5.52
N ILE A 203 4.38 -7.71 5.25
CA ILE A 203 5.38 -7.44 6.28
C ILE A 203 5.14 -6.05 6.91
N GLY A 204 4.95 -5.02 6.10
CA GLY A 204 4.71 -3.65 6.56
C GLY A 204 3.42 -3.49 7.39
N GLN A 205 2.35 -4.22 7.05
CA GLN A 205 1.13 -4.27 7.86
C GLN A 205 1.37 -4.91 9.22
N SER A 206 2.14 -6.01 9.27
CA SER A 206 2.51 -6.66 10.53
C SER A 206 3.40 -5.75 11.38
N VAL A 207 4.36 -5.04 10.80
CA VAL A 207 5.12 -3.98 11.51
C VAL A 207 4.17 -2.92 12.08
N GLY A 208 3.22 -2.44 11.26
CA GLY A 208 2.23 -1.45 11.69
C GLY A 208 1.29 -1.94 12.80
N ALA A 209 0.98 -3.24 12.85
CA ALA A 209 0.17 -3.83 13.92
C ALA A 209 0.88 -3.80 15.29
N TYR A 210 2.22 -3.83 15.30
CA TYR A 210 3.04 -3.76 16.52
C TYR A 210 3.39 -2.34 16.93
N THR A 211 3.56 -1.42 15.97
CA THR A 211 4.13 -0.09 16.23
C THR A 211 3.12 1.06 16.08
N ASP A 212 1.97 0.81 15.46
CA ASP A 212 0.99 1.83 15.01
C ASP A 212 1.62 2.93 14.13
N ALA A 213 2.78 2.63 13.52
CA ALA A 213 3.46 3.56 12.62
C ALA A 213 2.67 3.81 11.32
N THR A 214 2.95 4.96 10.70
CA THR A 214 2.33 5.35 9.42
C THR A 214 2.65 4.33 8.33
N HIS A 215 1.61 3.83 7.66
CA HIS A 215 1.67 2.70 6.71
C HIS A 215 2.77 2.84 5.65
N GLY A 216 2.81 3.95 4.90
CA GLY A 216 3.84 4.14 3.88
C GLY A 216 5.28 4.16 4.43
N MET A 217 5.47 4.50 5.73
CA MET A 217 6.78 4.42 6.38
C MET A 217 7.14 2.98 6.76
N THR A 218 6.16 2.15 7.19
CA THR A 218 6.42 0.73 7.43
C THR A 218 6.79 0.00 6.15
N LEU A 219 6.15 0.34 5.03
CA LEU A 219 6.52 -0.19 3.70
C LEU A 219 7.93 0.24 3.30
N ALA A 220 8.26 1.53 3.45
CA ALA A 220 9.58 2.06 3.09
C ALA A 220 10.71 1.36 3.86
N ALA A 221 10.52 1.13 5.15
CA ALA A 221 11.54 0.52 5.99
C ALA A 221 11.85 -0.94 5.65
N VAL A 222 10.88 -1.71 5.14
CA VAL A 222 11.08 -3.15 4.87
C VAL A 222 11.32 -3.46 3.39
N SER A 223 11.05 -2.54 2.48
CA SER A 223 11.04 -2.81 1.05
C SER A 223 12.43 -3.09 0.45
N LEU A 224 13.45 -2.30 0.80
CA LEU A 224 14.80 -2.51 0.24
C LEU A 224 15.38 -3.86 0.64
N PRO A 225 15.38 -4.27 1.93
CA PRO A 225 15.78 -5.62 2.31
C PRO A 225 14.99 -6.71 1.59
N TYR A 226 13.67 -6.53 1.47
CA TYR A 226 12.83 -7.48 0.74
C TYR A 226 13.23 -7.57 -0.75
N TYR A 227 13.34 -6.44 -1.45
CA TYR A 227 13.71 -6.45 -2.87
C TYR A 227 15.12 -6.99 -3.11
N GLN A 228 16.08 -6.71 -2.23
CA GLN A 228 17.41 -7.33 -2.27
C GLN A 228 17.33 -8.85 -2.12
N HIS A 229 16.48 -9.35 -1.20
CA HIS A 229 16.29 -10.77 -0.97
C HIS A 229 15.73 -11.50 -2.21
N ILE A 230 14.76 -10.90 -2.92
CA ILE A 230 14.11 -11.52 -4.07
C ILE A 230 14.79 -11.22 -5.42
N LEU A 231 15.73 -10.28 -5.49
CA LEU A 231 16.42 -9.87 -6.72
C LEU A 231 17.01 -11.06 -7.52
N PRO A 232 17.70 -12.04 -6.90
CA PRO A 232 18.24 -13.17 -7.63
C PRO A 232 17.19 -14.02 -8.36
N TYR A 233 15.96 -14.03 -7.85
CA TYR A 233 14.86 -14.82 -8.42
C TYR A 233 14.10 -14.09 -9.53
N GLY A 234 14.21 -12.75 -9.59
CA GLY A 234 13.55 -11.88 -10.57
C GLY A 234 14.51 -10.99 -11.38
N LEU A 235 15.78 -11.37 -11.49
CA LEU A 235 16.85 -10.54 -12.06
C LEU A 235 16.50 -9.83 -13.37
N PRO A 236 15.86 -10.45 -14.38
CA PRO A 236 15.52 -9.75 -15.62
C PRO A 236 14.57 -8.56 -15.40
N LYS A 237 13.61 -8.66 -14.47
CA LYS A 237 12.67 -7.59 -14.17
C LYS A 237 13.34 -6.47 -13.34
N PHE A 238 14.23 -6.81 -12.41
CA PHE A 238 15.02 -5.81 -11.67
C PHE A 238 15.97 -5.04 -12.58
N LYS A 239 16.63 -5.73 -13.54
CA LYS A 239 17.40 -5.08 -14.60
C LYS A 239 16.53 -4.11 -15.42
N ARG A 240 15.34 -4.56 -15.86
CA ARG A 240 14.40 -3.73 -16.60
C ARG A 240 13.96 -2.50 -15.77
N PHE A 241 13.63 -2.67 -14.50
CA PHE A 241 13.30 -1.60 -13.57
C PHE A 241 14.41 -0.54 -13.49
N ALA A 242 15.66 -0.98 -13.34
CA ALA A 242 16.81 -0.10 -13.31
C ALA A 242 16.93 0.75 -14.58
N MET A 243 16.76 0.12 -15.75
CA MET A 243 16.88 0.81 -17.04
C MET A 243 15.68 1.69 -17.36
N GLN A 244 14.45 1.20 -17.12
CA GLN A 244 13.23 1.90 -17.57
C GLN A 244 12.72 2.95 -16.57
N VAL A 245 12.92 2.74 -15.28
CA VAL A 245 12.46 3.68 -14.26
C VAL A 245 13.57 4.66 -13.87
N TRP A 246 14.78 4.14 -13.64
CA TRP A 246 15.92 4.91 -13.13
C TRP A 246 16.93 5.34 -14.19
N GLN A 247 16.75 4.88 -15.45
CA GLN A 247 17.63 5.22 -16.59
C GLN A 247 19.09 4.81 -16.36
N VAL A 248 19.31 3.69 -15.66
CA VAL A 248 20.66 3.13 -15.47
C VAL A 248 21.23 2.73 -16.82
N ASP A 249 22.47 3.20 -17.12
CA ASP A 249 23.18 2.82 -18.34
C ASP A 249 23.70 1.38 -18.22
N PRO A 250 23.27 0.46 -19.13
CA PRO A 250 23.69 -0.94 -19.09
C PRO A 250 25.09 -1.20 -19.66
N ASN A 251 25.72 -0.23 -20.32
CA ASN A 251 26.97 -0.46 -21.05
C ASN A 251 28.11 -0.93 -20.12
N GLY A 252 28.71 -2.08 -20.45
CA GLY A 252 29.85 -2.63 -19.73
C GLY A 252 29.55 -3.23 -18.36
N LYS A 253 28.27 -3.47 -18.04
CA LYS A 253 27.82 -4.02 -16.75
C LYS A 253 27.15 -5.37 -16.92
N THR A 254 27.21 -6.20 -15.86
CA THR A 254 26.40 -7.43 -15.80
C THR A 254 24.96 -7.09 -15.40
N ASP A 255 24.05 -8.02 -15.59
CA ASP A 255 22.64 -7.85 -15.26
C ASP A 255 22.44 -7.59 -13.76
N GLU A 256 23.22 -8.27 -12.91
CA GLU A 256 23.20 -8.10 -11.45
C GLU A 256 23.62 -6.68 -11.05
N VAL A 257 24.70 -6.16 -11.62
CA VAL A 257 25.19 -4.79 -11.35
C VAL A 257 24.15 -3.75 -11.76
N ILE A 258 23.51 -3.94 -12.93
CA ILE A 258 22.45 -3.03 -13.40
C ILE A 258 21.25 -3.05 -12.41
N ALA A 259 20.81 -4.25 -12.02
CA ALA A 259 19.68 -4.43 -11.10
C ALA A 259 19.96 -3.79 -9.72
N GLU A 260 21.18 -4.02 -9.17
CA GLU A 260 21.60 -3.40 -7.92
C GLU A 260 21.71 -1.87 -8.00
N GLU A 261 22.18 -1.32 -9.13
CA GLU A 261 22.18 0.14 -9.35
C GLU A 261 20.76 0.70 -9.36
N GLY A 262 19.79 -0.05 -9.88
CA GLY A 262 18.37 0.32 -9.83
C GLY A 262 17.84 0.42 -8.41
N LEU A 263 18.16 -0.54 -7.54
CA LEU A 263 17.78 -0.48 -6.12
C LEU A 263 18.50 0.65 -5.38
N ARG A 264 19.78 0.91 -5.67
CA ARG A 264 20.50 2.06 -5.12
C ARG A 264 19.88 3.41 -5.56
N ALA A 265 19.42 3.52 -6.81
CA ALA A 265 18.73 4.72 -7.29
C ALA A 265 17.38 4.91 -6.59
N MET A 266 16.64 3.82 -6.35
CA MET A 266 15.42 3.83 -5.55
C MET A 266 15.70 4.30 -4.10
N GLU A 267 16.71 3.74 -3.44
CA GLU A 267 17.13 4.15 -2.10
C GLU A 267 17.49 5.63 -2.03
N ALA A 268 18.28 6.12 -3.00
CA ALA A 268 18.65 7.53 -3.08
C ALA A 268 17.42 8.45 -3.21
N TRP A 269 16.42 8.06 -4.01
CA TRP A 269 15.15 8.79 -4.10
C TRP A 269 14.36 8.74 -2.79
N MET A 270 14.31 7.60 -2.11
CA MET A 270 13.64 7.46 -0.82
C MET A 270 14.26 8.38 0.24
N GLN A 271 15.59 8.47 0.28
CA GLN A 271 16.33 9.38 1.15
C GLN A 271 16.06 10.86 0.77
N GLU A 272 16.10 11.19 -0.53
CA GLU A 272 15.86 12.53 -1.06
C GLU A 272 14.49 13.08 -0.62
N ILE A 273 13.43 12.29 -0.67
CA ILE A 273 12.10 12.73 -0.27
C ILE A 273 11.86 12.67 1.25
N GLY A 274 12.75 12.01 2.00
CA GLY A 274 12.74 11.98 3.47
C GLY A 274 11.89 10.87 4.06
N LEU A 275 11.97 9.67 3.51
CA LEU A 275 11.35 8.47 4.06
C LEU A 275 12.16 7.89 5.21
N VAL A 276 11.49 7.17 6.09
CA VAL A 276 12.13 6.31 7.10
C VAL A 276 12.57 5.01 6.43
N LEU A 277 13.86 4.70 6.51
CA LEU A 277 14.44 3.53 5.84
C LEU A 277 14.76 2.38 6.80
N HIS A 278 14.70 2.63 8.11
CA HIS A 278 14.99 1.62 9.11
C HIS A 278 13.80 1.41 10.04
N SER A 279 13.38 0.17 10.21
CA SER A 279 12.22 -0.18 11.04
C SER A 279 12.45 0.14 12.53
N ARG A 280 13.70 0.22 12.98
CA ARG A 280 14.07 0.69 14.33
C ARG A 280 13.58 2.11 14.60
N GLU A 281 13.61 3.00 13.63
CA GLU A 281 13.10 4.37 13.75
C GLU A 281 11.58 4.43 13.92
N LEU A 282 10.90 3.33 13.57
CA LEU A 282 9.47 3.14 13.76
C LEU A 282 9.12 2.41 15.07
N GLY A 283 10.12 2.13 15.90
CA GLY A 283 9.95 1.47 17.20
C GLY A 283 10.03 -0.06 17.16
N VAL A 284 10.47 -0.66 16.05
CA VAL A 284 10.71 -2.12 15.97
C VAL A 284 11.99 -2.45 16.76
N THR A 285 11.89 -3.50 17.57
CA THR A 285 13.01 -4.06 18.35
C THR A 285 13.24 -5.53 18.04
N GLU A 286 14.42 -6.06 18.32
CA GLU A 286 14.79 -7.44 17.97
C GLU A 286 13.82 -8.49 18.57
N ASP A 287 13.28 -8.26 19.75
CA ASP A 287 12.31 -9.14 20.40
C ASP A 287 10.93 -9.16 19.75
N MET A 288 10.64 -8.24 18.85
CA MET A 288 9.38 -8.19 18.09
C MET A 288 9.45 -9.01 16.80
N LEU A 289 10.63 -9.32 16.26
CA LEU A 289 10.80 -9.82 14.90
C LEU A 289 10.06 -11.14 14.64
N ASP A 290 10.19 -12.12 15.55
CA ASP A 290 9.47 -13.39 15.42
C ASP A 290 7.94 -13.20 15.44
N GLY A 291 7.44 -12.36 16.36
CA GLY A 291 6.02 -12.08 16.44
C GLY A 291 5.46 -11.31 15.23
N ILE A 292 6.25 -10.40 14.63
CA ILE A 292 5.89 -9.71 13.38
C ILE A 292 5.86 -10.72 12.23
N ALA A 293 6.84 -11.62 12.15
CA ALA A 293 6.89 -12.67 11.13
C ALA A 293 5.71 -13.65 11.26
N ASP A 294 5.35 -14.08 12.48
CA ASP A 294 4.18 -14.92 12.75
C ASP A 294 2.86 -14.26 12.35
N GLY A 295 2.78 -12.92 12.48
CA GLY A 295 1.61 -12.12 12.08
C GLY A 295 1.54 -11.84 10.58
N THR A 296 2.59 -12.14 9.81
CA THR A 296 2.69 -11.84 8.39
C THR A 296 2.00 -12.91 7.55
N PHE A 297 1.01 -12.50 6.75
CA PHE A 297 0.38 -13.39 5.79
C PHE A 297 1.33 -13.64 4.61
N ILE A 298 1.66 -14.91 4.34
CA ILE A 298 2.61 -15.27 3.28
C ILE A 298 1.89 -15.40 1.94
N MET A 299 2.22 -14.50 1.01
CA MET A 299 1.77 -14.54 -0.38
C MET A 299 2.69 -15.43 -1.22
N ASP A 300 2.17 -15.92 -2.35
CA ASP A 300 2.91 -16.79 -3.27
C ASP A 300 2.90 -16.31 -4.74
N GLY A 301 2.43 -15.09 -4.97
CA GLY A 301 2.39 -14.48 -6.31
C GLY A 301 3.69 -13.82 -6.77
N GLY A 302 4.66 -13.62 -5.88
CA GLY A 302 5.96 -13.03 -6.16
C GLY A 302 6.98 -14.02 -6.73
N TYR A 303 8.24 -13.56 -6.92
CA TYR A 303 9.31 -14.39 -7.44
C TYR A 303 9.73 -15.52 -6.51
N LYS A 304 9.48 -15.35 -5.22
CA LYS A 304 9.83 -16.33 -4.20
C LYS A 304 8.77 -16.35 -3.11
N LYS A 305 8.22 -17.53 -2.82
CA LYS A 305 7.44 -17.74 -1.62
C LYS A 305 8.38 -17.79 -0.42
N LEU A 306 8.23 -16.84 0.50
CA LEU A 306 9.04 -16.77 1.71
C LEU A 306 8.61 -17.82 2.75
N ASP A 307 9.55 -18.20 3.60
CA ASP A 307 9.25 -18.86 4.86
C ASP A 307 9.40 -17.88 6.05
N HIS A 308 9.06 -18.35 7.25
CA HIS A 308 9.15 -17.56 8.48
C HIS A 308 10.58 -17.04 8.75
N ALA A 309 11.59 -17.89 8.57
CA ALA A 309 12.98 -17.52 8.85
C ALA A 309 13.49 -16.43 7.89
N GLU A 310 13.06 -16.47 6.63
CA GLU A 310 13.38 -15.45 5.64
C GLU A 310 12.71 -14.11 5.97
N ILE A 311 11.46 -14.12 6.45
CA ILE A 311 10.79 -12.90 6.91
C ILE A 311 11.52 -12.30 8.12
N VAL A 312 11.90 -13.11 9.09
CA VAL A 312 12.72 -12.67 10.24
C VAL A 312 14.06 -12.07 9.77
N GLN A 313 14.71 -12.68 8.77
CA GLN A 313 15.96 -12.15 8.22
C GLN A 313 15.77 -10.79 7.54
N ILE A 314 14.73 -10.64 6.71
CA ILE A 314 14.38 -9.37 6.07
C ILE A 314 14.09 -8.29 7.11
N LEU A 315 13.32 -8.62 8.15
CA LEU A 315 13.05 -7.70 9.26
C LEU A 315 14.33 -7.29 10.01
N LYS A 316 15.26 -8.23 10.20
CA LYS A 316 16.55 -7.98 10.84
C LYS A 316 17.44 -7.05 10.01
N GLU A 317 17.42 -7.21 8.69
CA GLU A 317 18.14 -6.34 7.76
C GLU A 317 17.50 -4.94 7.67
N SER A 318 16.23 -4.82 8.01
CA SER A 318 15.52 -3.54 8.06
C SER A 318 15.78 -2.73 9.34
N LEU A 319 16.37 -3.31 10.41
CA LEU A 319 16.70 -2.61 11.66
C LEU A 319 17.86 -1.63 11.48
#